data_459a3ee50fa1f9e2cf2a5d1c54729b41
#
_entry.id   459a3ee50fa1f9e2cf2a5d1c54729b41
#
_cell.length_a   1.000
_cell.length_b   1.000
_cell.length_c   1.000
_cell.angle_alpha   90.00
_cell.angle_beta   90.00
_cell.angle_gamma   90.00
#
_symmetry.space_group_name_H-M   'P 1'
#
loop_
_entity.id
_entity.type
_entity.pdbx_description
1 polymer ?
#
loop_
_entity_poly.entity_id
_entity_poly.type
_entity_poly.pdbx_seq_one_letter_code
_entity_poly.pdbx_strand_id
1 'polypeptide(L)'
;ERGLADDKPNQDERDGFFEPFSMSNMDKAAELLNNIIKRRGKALICGDYDSDGLTASAILKLFLNDNGVYADVLIPTREEGYGLHLQPILEKFGTIDYDLLITVDCGISEADTIKNVIEKTGADVLVTDHHEPPEILPKCVCINPKLGYPFANLCGAGVVFKLVQAVAGFEAAALYADLAAVGT
;
A
#
# COMPACT_ATOMS: atom_id res chain seq x y z
N GLU A 1 6.50 36.21 22.77
CA GLU A 1 5.83 36.39 21.46
C GLU A 1 6.68 35.67 20.41
N ARG A 2 6.30 34.43 20.06
CA ARG A 2 6.85 33.76 18.89
C ARG A 2 6.07 34.26 17.69
N GLY A 3 6.70 35.14 16.90
CA GLY A 3 6.15 35.51 15.60
C GLY A 3 6.03 34.26 14.74
N LEU A 4 4.81 33.81 14.53
CA LEU A 4 4.51 32.92 13.43
C LEU A 4 4.77 33.76 12.18
N ALA A 5 5.81 33.39 11.43
CA ALA A 5 6.01 33.95 10.12
C ALA A 5 4.75 33.62 9.30
N ASP A 6 4.11 34.65 8.74
CA ASP A 6 3.08 34.51 7.72
C ASP A 6 3.74 34.04 6.41
N ASP A 7 4.36 32.87 6.45
CA ASP A 7 4.72 32.15 5.23
C ASP A 7 3.42 31.62 4.63
N LYS A 8 2.78 32.46 3.81
CA LYS A 8 1.74 31.96 2.91
C LYS A 8 2.44 30.95 1.99
N PRO A 9 2.11 29.66 2.06
CA PRO A 9 2.71 28.68 1.18
C PRO A 9 2.53 29.13 -0.27
N ASN A 10 3.55 28.94 -1.08
CA ASN A 10 3.51 29.19 -2.52
C ASN A 10 2.28 28.47 -3.12
N GLN A 11 1.70 28.99 -4.21
CA GLN A 11 0.50 28.42 -4.81
C GLN A 11 0.67 26.92 -5.11
N ASP A 12 1.89 26.53 -5.51
CA ASP A 12 2.29 25.13 -5.75
C ASP A 12 2.38 24.28 -4.47
N GLU A 13 2.58 24.92 -3.30
CA GLU A 13 2.60 24.25 -1.99
C GLU A 13 1.19 24.19 -1.36
N ARG A 14 0.24 25.01 -1.80
CA ARG A 14 -1.17 24.93 -1.39
C ARG A 14 -1.91 23.81 -2.08
N ASP A 15 -1.46 23.42 -3.27
CA ASP A 15 -1.87 22.19 -3.93
C ASP A 15 -1.12 20.96 -3.41
N GLY A 16 -0.47 21.06 -2.24
CA GLY A 16 0.45 20.12 -1.56
C GLY A 16 0.09 18.62 -1.53
N PHE A 17 -0.88 18.25 -2.32
CA PHE A 17 -1.20 16.89 -2.70
C PHE A 17 -0.70 16.65 -4.12
N PHE A 18 0.60 16.29 -4.21
CA PHE A 18 1.13 15.80 -5.49
C PHE A 18 0.20 14.72 -6.07
N GLU A 19 -0.02 14.81 -7.37
CA GLU A 19 -0.87 13.86 -8.08
C GLU A 19 -0.40 12.42 -7.86
N PRO A 20 -1.30 11.48 -7.53
CA PRO A 20 -0.90 10.10 -7.24
C PRO A 20 -0.21 9.43 -8.44
N PHE A 21 -0.61 9.74 -9.65
CA PHE A 21 -0.02 9.20 -10.88
C PHE A 21 1.39 9.71 -11.19
N SER A 22 1.91 10.66 -10.39
CA SER A 22 3.34 11.03 -10.42
C SER A 22 4.22 9.94 -9.78
N MET A 23 3.65 9.01 -9.01
CA MET A 23 4.38 7.89 -8.43
C MET A 23 4.55 6.78 -9.49
N SER A 24 5.76 6.30 -9.64
CA SER A 24 6.08 5.24 -10.62
C SER A 24 5.19 4.01 -10.43
N ASN A 25 4.64 3.47 -11.51
CA ASN A 25 3.73 2.32 -11.56
C ASN A 25 2.37 2.51 -10.88
N MET A 26 1.98 3.70 -10.46
CA MET A 26 0.68 3.95 -9.85
C MET A 26 -0.48 3.62 -10.80
N ASP A 27 -0.29 3.83 -12.11
CA ASP A 27 -1.23 3.44 -13.15
C ASP A 27 -1.53 1.94 -13.15
N LYS A 28 -0.47 1.11 -13.07
CA LYS A 28 -0.58 -0.36 -13.00
C LYS A 28 -1.17 -0.83 -11.68
N ALA A 29 -0.79 -0.18 -10.57
CA ALA A 29 -1.35 -0.48 -9.26
C ALA A 29 -2.86 -0.18 -9.20
N ALA A 30 -3.27 0.97 -9.72
CA ALA A 30 -4.68 1.33 -9.84
C ALA A 30 -5.45 0.38 -10.76
N GLU A 31 -4.84 -0.08 -11.84
CA GLU A 31 -5.44 -1.08 -12.74
C GLU A 31 -5.67 -2.42 -12.02
N LEU A 32 -4.70 -2.93 -11.25
CA LEU A 32 -4.86 -4.15 -10.44
C LEU A 32 -6.03 -4.02 -9.46
N LEU A 33 -6.11 -2.90 -8.71
CA LEU A 33 -7.23 -2.66 -7.79
C LEU A 33 -8.56 -2.53 -8.52
N ASN A 34 -8.63 -1.81 -9.62
CA ASN A 34 -9.85 -1.69 -10.42
C ASN A 34 -10.32 -3.05 -10.96
N ASN A 35 -9.39 -3.90 -11.37
CA ASN A 35 -9.72 -5.24 -11.88
C ASN A 35 -10.30 -6.12 -10.77
N ILE A 36 -9.70 -6.15 -9.57
CA ILE A 36 -10.24 -6.95 -8.46
C ILE A 36 -11.59 -6.41 -7.96
N ILE A 37 -11.79 -5.08 -7.94
CA ILE A 37 -13.07 -4.45 -7.60
C ILE A 37 -14.16 -4.85 -8.61
N LYS A 38 -13.89 -4.73 -9.91
CA LYS A 38 -14.85 -5.09 -10.95
C LYS A 38 -15.34 -6.53 -10.87
N ARG A 39 -14.44 -7.46 -10.55
CA ARG A 39 -14.79 -8.88 -10.43
C ARG A 39 -15.26 -9.30 -9.04
N ARG A 40 -15.27 -8.36 -8.06
CA ARG A 40 -15.57 -8.64 -6.65
C ARG A 40 -14.72 -9.78 -6.11
N GLY A 41 -13.42 -9.69 -6.37
CA GLY A 41 -12.48 -10.75 -6.06
C GLY A 41 -12.11 -10.80 -4.57
N LYS A 42 -11.02 -11.50 -4.27
CA LYS A 42 -10.52 -11.68 -2.91
C LYS A 42 -9.06 -11.23 -2.82
N ALA A 43 -8.75 -10.41 -1.84
CA ALA A 43 -7.40 -9.92 -1.58
C ALA A 43 -6.87 -10.38 -0.22
N LEU A 44 -5.59 -10.73 -0.17
CA LEU A 44 -4.85 -10.85 1.08
C LEU A 44 -3.94 -9.63 1.22
N ILE A 45 -4.09 -8.89 2.30
CA ILE A 45 -3.24 -7.74 2.65
C ILE A 45 -2.21 -8.23 3.68
N CYS A 46 -0.93 -8.06 3.39
CA CYS A 46 0.16 -8.32 4.32
C CYS A 46 0.78 -6.98 4.73
N GLY A 47 0.69 -6.62 6.00
CA GLY A 47 1.22 -5.36 6.54
C GLY A 47 2.27 -5.56 7.62
N ASP A 48 2.88 -4.46 8.06
CA ASP A 48 3.74 -4.47 9.23
C ASP A 48 2.94 -4.27 10.53
N TYR A 49 3.58 -4.59 11.66
CA TYR A 49 2.98 -4.57 13.01
C TYR A 49 3.03 -3.22 13.71
N ASP A 50 3.68 -2.21 13.13
CA ASP A 50 3.74 -0.87 13.71
C ASP A 50 2.52 0.00 13.34
N SER A 51 2.50 1.26 13.79
CA SER A 51 1.35 2.15 13.55
C SER A 51 1.15 2.45 12.07
N ASP A 52 2.22 2.58 11.29
CA ASP A 52 2.17 2.87 9.86
C ASP A 52 1.59 1.65 9.09
N GLY A 53 2.14 0.46 9.31
CA GLY A 53 1.66 -0.78 8.69
C GLY A 53 0.22 -1.14 9.08
N LEU A 54 -0.15 -0.95 10.36
CA LEU A 54 -1.51 -1.20 10.84
C LEU A 54 -2.53 -0.24 10.22
N THR A 55 -2.23 1.05 10.15
CA THR A 55 -3.14 2.04 9.56
C THR A 55 -3.20 1.91 8.04
N ALA A 56 -2.09 1.64 7.35
CA ALA A 56 -2.05 1.31 5.94
C ALA A 56 -2.96 0.10 5.61
N SER A 57 -2.83 -0.97 6.41
CA SER A 57 -3.67 -2.18 6.28
C SER A 57 -5.15 -1.88 6.50
N ALA A 58 -5.47 -1.05 7.51
CA ALA A 58 -6.85 -0.65 7.81
C ALA A 58 -7.47 0.16 6.68
N ILE A 59 -6.77 1.18 6.15
CA ILE A 59 -7.23 1.99 5.03
C ILE A 59 -7.58 1.09 3.83
N LEU A 60 -6.63 0.24 3.44
CA LEU A 60 -6.82 -0.59 2.26
C LEU A 60 -7.93 -1.63 2.43
N LYS A 61 -8.01 -2.27 3.60
CA LYS A 61 -9.07 -3.23 3.91
C LYS A 61 -10.45 -2.59 3.87
N LEU A 62 -10.62 -1.44 4.52
CA LEU A 62 -11.90 -0.73 4.52
C LEU A 62 -12.29 -0.33 3.11
N PHE A 63 -11.38 0.29 2.36
CA PHE A 63 -11.62 0.67 0.97
C PHE A 63 -12.03 -0.50 0.08
N LEU A 64 -11.33 -1.63 0.16
CA LEU A 64 -11.64 -2.81 -0.64
C LEU A 64 -12.99 -3.41 -0.25
N ASN A 65 -13.30 -3.53 1.04
CA ASN A 65 -14.57 -4.07 1.51
C ASN A 65 -15.76 -3.18 1.09
N ASP A 66 -15.62 -1.86 1.19
CA ASP A 66 -16.64 -0.89 0.76
C ASP A 66 -16.92 -0.98 -0.75
N ASN A 67 -15.93 -1.45 -1.52
CA ASN A 67 -16.05 -1.70 -2.96
C ASN A 67 -16.38 -3.16 -3.32
N GLY A 68 -16.80 -3.97 -2.34
CA GLY A 68 -17.30 -5.34 -2.56
C GLY A 68 -16.23 -6.40 -2.79
N VAL A 69 -14.96 -6.10 -2.48
CA VAL A 69 -13.84 -7.04 -2.46
C VAL A 69 -13.73 -7.66 -1.09
N TYR A 70 -13.66 -8.99 -1.00
CA TYR A 70 -13.31 -9.65 0.25
C TYR A 70 -11.83 -9.42 0.55
N ALA A 71 -11.52 -8.70 1.61
CA ALA A 71 -10.15 -8.40 2.01
C ALA A 71 -9.82 -8.98 3.39
N ASP A 72 -8.84 -9.88 3.43
CA ASP A 72 -8.25 -10.40 4.67
C ASP A 72 -6.93 -9.69 4.97
N VAL A 73 -6.53 -9.66 6.24
CA VAL A 73 -5.28 -9.03 6.67
C VAL A 73 -4.43 -10.04 7.42
N LEU A 74 -3.15 -10.05 7.12
CA LEU A 74 -2.11 -10.81 7.81
C LEU A 74 -1.05 -9.83 8.31
N ILE A 75 -0.92 -9.74 9.63
CA ILE A 75 0.10 -8.93 10.29
C ILE A 75 0.99 -9.87 11.09
N PRO A 76 2.31 -9.83 10.93
CA PRO A 76 3.20 -10.62 11.75
C PRO A 76 3.18 -10.15 13.20
N THR A 77 3.48 -11.04 14.11
CA THR A 77 3.73 -10.67 15.51
C THR A 77 5.11 -10.04 15.65
N ARG A 78 5.35 -9.28 16.71
CA ARG A 78 6.68 -8.73 17.00
C ARG A 78 7.75 -9.81 17.19
N GLU A 79 7.35 -11.00 17.62
CA GLU A 79 8.25 -12.16 17.80
C GLU A 79 8.65 -12.78 16.47
N GLU A 80 7.75 -12.77 15.49
CA GLU A 80 8.04 -13.24 14.12
C GLU A 80 8.97 -12.27 13.38
N GLY A 81 8.97 -11.00 13.77
CA GLY A 81 9.82 -9.97 13.18
C GLY A 81 9.19 -9.28 11.97
N TYR A 82 9.92 -8.28 11.45
CA TYR A 82 9.53 -7.48 10.31
C TYR A 82 9.60 -8.26 8.99
N GLY A 83 8.74 -7.89 8.06
CA GLY A 83 8.76 -8.37 6.67
C GLY A 83 7.74 -9.48 6.37
N LEU A 84 7.86 -10.06 5.19
CA LEU A 84 6.92 -11.08 4.71
C LEU A 84 7.36 -12.48 5.13
N HIS A 85 6.47 -13.20 5.75
CA HIS A 85 6.67 -14.58 6.15
C HIS A 85 5.94 -15.53 5.20
N LEU A 86 6.71 -16.28 4.37
CA LEU A 86 6.16 -17.12 3.31
C LEU A 86 5.14 -18.14 3.83
N GLN A 87 5.45 -18.85 4.93
CA GLN A 87 4.61 -19.94 5.43
C GLN A 87 3.21 -19.46 5.87
N PRO A 88 3.04 -18.42 6.69
CA PRO A 88 1.73 -17.86 7.03
C PRO A 88 0.92 -17.39 5.80
N ILE A 89 1.60 -16.80 4.80
CA ILE A 89 0.94 -16.40 3.55
C ILE A 89 0.38 -17.62 2.82
N LEU A 90 1.18 -18.66 2.65
CA LEU A 90 0.74 -19.90 1.96
C LEU A 90 -0.38 -20.63 2.73
N GLU A 91 -0.36 -20.59 4.05
CA GLU A 91 -1.45 -21.14 4.87
C GLU A 91 -2.77 -20.40 4.63
N LYS A 92 -2.72 -19.05 4.51
CA LYS A 92 -3.89 -18.26 4.13
C LYS A 92 -4.41 -18.65 2.75
N PHE A 93 -3.53 -18.74 1.75
CA PHE A 93 -3.90 -19.20 0.40
C PHE A 93 -4.43 -20.65 0.39
N GLY A 94 -3.98 -21.50 1.31
CA GLY A 94 -4.52 -22.87 1.47
C GLY A 94 -5.96 -22.92 1.97
N THR A 95 -6.47 -21.84 2.57
CA THR A 95 -7.84 -21.76 3.10
C THR A 95 -8.78 -20.98 2.19
N ILE A 96 -8.26 -19.97 1.48
CA ILE A 96 -9.01 -19.10 0.59
C ILE A 96 -8.17 -18.88 -0.66
N ASP A 97 -8.81 -19.04 -1.82
CA ASP A 97 -8.20 -18.72 -3.11
C ASP A 97 -8.27 -17.19 -3.32
N TYR A 98 -7.18 -16.51 -2.96
CA TYR A 98 -7.06 -15.07 -3.16
C TYR A 98 -6.58 -14.77 -4.57
N ASP A 99 -7.16 -13.76 -5.19
CA ASP A 99 -6.79 -13.29 -6.52
C ASP A 99 -5.57 -12.35 -6.50
N LEU A 100 -5.38 -11.63 -5.40
CA LEU A 100 -4.36 -10.60 -5.26
C LEU A 100 -3.76 -10.62 -3.85
N LEU A 101 -2.42 -10.67 -3.79
CA LEU A 101 -1.67 -10.33 -2.59
C LEU A 101 -1.27 -8.86 -2.66
N ILE A 102 -1.54 -8.09 -1.61
CA ILE A 102 -1.08 -6.71 -1.50
C ILE A 102 -0.23 -6.58 -0.25
N THR A 103 1.01 -6.10 -0.40
CA THR A 103 1.82 -5.75 0.76
C THR A 103 1.66 -4.26 1.05
N VAL A 104 1.62 -3.88 2.31
CA VAL A 104 1.56 -2.49 2.74
C VAL A 104 2.62 -2.24 3.79
N ASP A 105 3.39 -1.15 3.61
CA ASP A 105 4.47 -0.76 4.51
C ASP A 105 5.59 -1.81 4.65
N CYS A 106 5.68 -2.72 3.70
CA CYS A 106 6.70 -3.76 3.60
C CYS A 106 6.75 -4.35 2.19
N GLY A 107 7.73 -5.20 1.93
CA GLY A 107 7.76 -6.04 0.74
C GLY A 107 8.72 -5.59 -0.35
N ILE A 108 9.18 -4.34 -0.36
CA ILE A 108 10.07 -3.85 -1.43
C ILE A 108 11.41 -4.62 -1.47
N SER A 109 11.86 -5.12 -0.33
CA SER A 109 13.10 -5.91 -0.21
C SER A 109 12.89 -7.43 -0.25
N GLU A 110 11.65 -7.89 -0.44
CA GLU A 110 11.24 -9.30 -0.28
C GLU A 110 11.10 -10.06 -1.61
N ALA A 111 12.00 -9.79 -2.56
CA ALA A 111 11.93 -10.33 -3.93
C ALA A 111 11.80 -11.86 -3.97
N ASP A 112 12.52 -12.59 -3.13
CA ASP A 112 12.50 -14.06 -3.10
C ASP A 112 11.18 -14.59 -2.48
N THR A 113 10.69 -13.98 -1.41
CA THR A 113 9.40 -14.34 -0.79
C THR A 113 8.27 -14.13 -1.78
N ILE A 114 8.22 -12.97 -2.43
CA ILE A 114 7.20 -12.61 -3.43
C ILE A 114 7.26 -13.56 -4.62
N LYS A 115 8.45 -13.87 -5.14
CA LYS A 115 8.62 -14.85 -6.20
C LYS A 115 8.03 -16.21 -5.82
N ASN A 116 8.32 -16.70 -4.61
CA ASN A 116 7.80 -17.98 -4.12
C ASN A 116 6.26 -17.96 -3.99
N VAL A 117 5.66 -16.83 -3.56
CA VAL A 117 4.20 -16.69 -3.50
C VAL A 117 3.61 -16.79 -4.89
N ILE A 118 4.12 -16.01 -5.86
CA ILE A 118 3.63 -16.05 -7.25
C ILE A 118 3.72 -17.46 -7.84
N GLU A 119 4.87 -18.11 -7.69
CA GLU A 119 5.08 -19.46 -8.25
C GLU A 119 4.18 -20.52 -7.64
N LYS A 120 3.83 -20.40 -6.35
CA LYS A 120 3.04 -21.41 -5.63
C LYS A 120 1.53 -21.16 -5.68
N THR A 121 1.10 -19.92 -5.83
CA THR A 121 -0.33 -19.55 -5.76
C THR A 121 -0.90 -19.11 -7.09
N GLY A 122 -0.06 -18.59 -7.98
CA GLY A 122 -0.50 -17.96 -9.24
C GLY A 122 -1.21 -16.61 -9.05
N ALA A 123 -1.29 -16.08 -7.82
CA ALA A 123 -1.94 -14.81 -7.54
C ALA A 123 -1.11 -13.64 -8.08
N ASP A 124 -1.80 -12.57 -8.48
CA ASP A 124 -1.16 -11.29 -8.72
C ASP A 124 -0.58 -10.72 -7.41
N VAL A 125 0.50 -9.93 -7.51
CA VAL A 125 1.11 -9.27 -6.35
C VAL A 125 1.29 -7.79 -6.61
N LEU A 126 0.87 -6.98 -5.64
CA LEU A 126 1.11 -5.54 -5.57
C LEU A 126 1.90 -5.21 -4.31
N VAL A 127 3.06 -4.59 -4.46
CA VAL A 127 3.85 -4.05 -3.34
C VAL A 127 3.56 -2.57 -3.19
N THR A 128 3.13 -2.16 -1.99
CA THR A 128 3.05 -0.76 -1.59
C THR A 128 3.96 -0.54 -0.39
N ASP A 129 5.02 0.22 -0.58
CA ASP A 129 6.07 0.36 0.43
C ASP A 129 6.71 1.76 0.36
N HIS A 130 7.41 2.17 1.40
CA HIS A 130 8.14 3.43 1.45
C HIS A 130 9.60 3.27 1.94
N HIS A 131 9.98 2.06 2.30
CA HIS A 131 11.35 1.73 2.71
C HIS A 131 12.35 1.90 1.56
N GLU A 132 13.64 1.91 1.88
CA GLU A 132 14.69 2.08 0.87
C GLU A 132 14.66 0.94 -0.14
N PRO A 133 14.46 1.23 -1.44
CA PRO A 133 14.41 0.19 -2.45
C PRO A 133 15.78 -0.46 -2.63
N PRO A 134 15.86 -1.80 -2.69
CA PRO A 134 17.09 -2.51 -3.03
C PRO A 134 17.44 -2.32 -4.51
N GLU A 135 18.66 -2.72 -4.89
CA GLU A 135 19.09 -2.72 -6.30
C GLU A 135 18.21 -3.61 -7.20
N ILE A 136 17.71 -4.72 -6.65
CA ILE A 136 16.85 -5.68 -7.36
C ILE A 136 15.46 -5.66 -6.71
N LEU A 137 14.49 -5.11 -7.42
CA LEU A 137 13.10 -5.07 -7.00
C LEU A 137 12.38 -6.41 -7.22
N PRO A 138 11.30 -6.67 -6.44
CA PRO A 138 10.40 -7.78 -6.72
C PRO A 138 9.83 -7.72 -8.15
N LYS A 139 9.67 -8.89 -8.79
CA LYS A 139 9.13 -8.99 -10.16
C LYS A 139 7.59 -8.93 -10.17
N CYS A 140 7.06 -7.85 -9.64
CA CYS A 140 5.62 -7.55 -9.61
C CYS A 140 5.42 -6.03 -9.72
N VAL A 141 4.18 -5.57 -9.61
CA VAL A 141 3.93 -4.12 -9.53
C VAL A 141 4.37 -3.63 -8.16
N CYS A 142 5.30 -2.66 -8.15
CA CYS A 142 5.77 -2.00 -6.93
C CYS A 142 5.51 -0.50 -7.04
N ILE A 143 4.86 0.08 -6.05
CA ILE A 143 4.77 1.53 -5.84
C ILE A 143 5.53 1.90 -4.58
N ASN A 144 6.41 2.90 -4.72
CA ASN A 144 7.23 3.40 -3.61
C ASN A 144 7.61 4.85 -3.92
N PRO A 145 7.45 5.79 -2.98
CA PRO A 145 7.72 7.21 -3.24
C PRO A 145 9.19 7.49 -3.57
N LYS A 146 10.12 6.66 -3.10
CA LYS A 146 11.55 6.79 -3.42
C LYS A 146 11.90 6.39 -4.86
N LEU A 147 10.96 5.80 -5.59
CA LEU A 147 11.11 5.48 -7.02
C LEU A 147 10.65 6.63 -7.94
N GLY A 148 10.82 7.87 -7.51
CA GLY A 148 10.60 9.06 -8.35
C GLY A 148 9.36 9.88 -8.05
N TYR A 149 8.71 9.69 -6.89
CA TYR A 149 7.63 10.56 -6.45
C TYR A 149 8.19 11.88 -5.87
N PRO A 150 7.55 13.06 -6.11
CA PRO A 150 8.07 14.35 -5.65
C PRO A 150 8.23 14.46 -4.13
N PHE A 151 7.45 13.72 -3.33
CA PHE A 151 7.58 13.65 -1.89
C PHE A 151 8.04 12.25 -1.46
N ALA A 152 9.35 12.03 -1.50
CA ALA A 152 9.99 10.74 -1.22
C ALA A 152 9.82 10.24 0.24
N ASN A 153 9.50 11.13 1.18
CA ASN A 153 9.34 10.83 2.61
C ASN A 153 7.88 10.48 3.00
N LEU A 154 7.05 10.13 2.04
CA LEU A 154 5.70 9.66 2.32
C LEU A 154 5.76 8.35 3.09
N CYS A 155 4.98 8.20 4.17
CA CYS A 155 4.88 6.97 4.97
C CYS A 155 4.05 5.88 4.26
N GLY A 156 4.06 4.65 4.75
CA GLY A 156 3.31 3.53 4.18
C GLY A 156 1.81 3.78 4.09
N ALA A 157 1.20 4.32 5.15
CA ALA A 157 -0.20 4.74 5.15
C ALA A 157 -0.48 5.83 4.10
N GLY A 158 0.46 6.76 3.92
CA GLY A 158 0.40 7.79 2.88
C GLY A 158 0.48 7.20 1.46
N VAL A 159 1.27 6.16 1.23
CA VAL A 159 1.33 5.44 -0.05
C VAL A 159 -0.01 4.80 -0.37
N VAL A 160 -0.62 4.11 0.61
CA VAL A 160 -1.95 3.50 0.45
C VAL A 160 -3.03 4.57 0.23
N PHE A 161 -2.97 5.69 0.96
CA PHE A 161 -3.86 6.83 0.73
C PHE A 161 -3.78 7.34 -0.72
N LYS A 162 -2.58 7.47 -1.27
CA LYS A 162 -2.37 7.87 -2.67
C LYS A 162 -2.89 6.82 -3.65
N LEU A 163 -2.78 5.54 -3.33
CA LEU A 163 -3.36 4.46 -4.14
C LEU A 163 -4.89 4.54 -4.16
N VAL A 164 -5.54 4.75 -3.01
CA VAL A 164 -6.99 4.97 -2.94
C VAL A 164 -7.40 6.21 -3.73
N GLN A 165 -6.63 7.31 -3.62
CA GLN A 165 -6.85 8.52 -4.41
C GLN A 165 -6.76 8.25 -5.93
N ALA A 166 -5.81 7.43 -6.36
CA ALA A 166 -5.66 7.07 -7.78
C ALA A 166 -6.84 6.25 -8.32
N VAL A 167 -7.41 5.38 -7.49
CA VAL A 167 -8.53 4.48 -7.88
C VAL A 167 -9.88 5.18 -7.81
N ALA A 168 -10.14 5.96 -6.76
CA ALA A 168 -11.48 6.46 -6.43
C ALA A 168 -11.58 7.99 -6.30
N GLY A 169 -10.46 8.71 -6.49
CA GLY A 169 -10.40 10.17 -6.37
C GLY A 169 -10.16 10.66 -4.94
N PHE A 170 -9.90 11.96 -4.83
CA PHE A 170 -9.52 12.58 -3.55
C PHE A 170 -10.62 12.48 -2.49
N GLU A 171 -11.88 12.72 -2.85
CA GLU A 171 -13.01 12.69 -1.90
C GLU A 171 -13.16 11.30 -1.23
N ALA A 172 -12.95 10.23 -1.99
CA ALA A 172 -12.99 8.88 -1.44
C ALA A 172 -11.79 8.61 -0.52
N ALA A 173 -10.59 9.06 -0.90
CA ALA A 173 -9.39 8.91 -0.08
C ALA A 173 -9.51 9.73 1.22
N ALA A 174 -10.11 10.91 1.18
CA ALA A 174 -10.28 11.80 2.34
C ALA A 174 -11.07 11.14 3.49
N LEU A 175 -11.89 10.13 3.21
CA LEU A 175 -12.60 9.36 4.24
C LEU A 175 -11.65 8.59 5.18
N TYR A 176 -10.40 8.40 4.78
CA TYR A 176 -9.37 7.67 5.53
C TYR A 176 -8.22 8.58 5.98
N ALA A 177 -8.40 9.91 5.91
CA ALA A 177 -7.34 10.86 6.24
C ALA A 177 -6.91 10.82 7.71
N ASP A 178 -7.81 10.49 8.62
CA ASP A 178 -7.55 10.30 10.04
C ASP A 178 -6.61 9.10 10.28
N LEU A 179 -6.85 7.97 9.61
CA LEU A 179 -5.97 6.80 9.67
C LEU A 179 -4.60 7.12 9.06
N ALA A 180 -4.55 7.80 7.91
CA ALA A 180 -3.29 8.21 7.30
C ALA A 180 -2.49 9.14 8.22
N ALA A 181 -3.16 10.06 8.93
CA ALA A 181 -2.50 10.96 9.89
C ALA A 181 -1.96 10.23 11.15
N VAL A 182 -2.56 9.12 11.56
CA VAL A 182 -2.08 8.31 12.70
C VAL A 182 -0.84 7.48 12.29
N GLY A 183 -0.74 7.05 11.04
CA GLY A 183 0.39 6.30 10.51
C GLY A 183 1.65 7.16 10.24
N THR A 184 1.53 8.49 10.30
CA THR A 184 2.61 9.43 9.92
C THR A 184 3.56 9.79 11.10
#